data_e042a65ec933feec527feb2300889248
#
_entry.id   e042a65ec933feec527feb2300889248
#
_cell.length_a   1.000
_cell.length_b   1.000
_cell.length_c   1.000
_cell.angle_alpha   90.00
_cell.angle_beta   90.00
_cell.angle_gamma   90.00
#
_symmetry.space_group_name_H-M   'P 1'
#
loop_
_entity.id
_entity.type
_entity.pdbx_description
1 polymer ?
#
loop_
_entity_poly.entity_id
_entity_poly.type
_entity_poly.pdbx_seq_one_letter_code
_entity_poly.pdbx_strand_id
1 'polypeptide(L)'
;MLRIGLLGLGAIGTDVIAMAENEFADRIEIPAVLVRRPRDPATINRTVITNDFDTFFSKETDLILEVAGHSTVQNYGERILKAGRDFMVTSVGAFTDDTLYQKCIKAAQASGARLIIPSAGIGSLDTLSAAAVGGLKSVHMIVRKDPSAWHGTHAETLFDLNSLEEPTVIFEGTPREGAALYPQNVNISAAVSLAGLGLDKTRLTIIADTDIDTHVCEIHAEGSFGSYSFSENLAVAETNRKTGKIVAMAVMKTVRQMVSPVIIGV
;
A
#
# COMPACT_ATOMS: atom_id res chain seq x y z
N MET A 1 16.72 -4.30 -18.55
CA MET A 1 16.61 -4.86 -17.18
C MET A 1 16.15 -3.73 -16.28
N LEU A 2 15.06 -3.89 -15.54
CA LEU A 2 14.54 -2.90 -14.60
C LEU A 2 15.31 -3.01 -13.27
N ARG A 3 15.90 -1.90 -12.81
CA ARG A 3 16.68 -1.85 -11.56
C ARG A 3 15.81 -1.27 -10.45
N ILE A 4 15.54 -2.06 -9.41
CA ILE A 4 14.65 -1.70 -8.31
C ILE A 4 15.46 -1.50 -7.02
N GLY A 5 15.43 -0.29 -6.46
CA GLY A 5 15.86 -0.05 -5.09
C GLY A 5 14.73 -0.39 -4.12
N LEU A 6 14.99 -1.24 -3.11
CA LEU A 6 13.95 -1.66 -2.18
C LEU A 6 14.11 -0.97 -0.82
N LEU A 7 13.07 -0.28 -0.36
CA LEU A 7 13.00 0.29 0.98
C LEU A 7 12.20 -0.64 1.90
N GLY A 8 12.91 -1.37 2.75
CA GLY A 8 12.35 -2.33 3.70
C GLY A 8 12.60 -3.79 3.32
N LEU A 9 12.99 -4.59 4.31
CA LEU A 9 13.23 -6.03 4.21
C LEU A 9 12.43 -6.76 5.30
N GLY A 10 11.14 -6.45 5.37
CA GLY A 10 10.13 -7.17 6.16
C GLY A 10 9.50 -8.32 5.34
N ALA A 11 8.33 -8.82 5.77
CA ALA A 11 7.62 -9.88 5.08
C ALA A 11 7.42 -9.58 3.58
N ILE A 12 6.82 -8.43 3.26
CA ILE A 12 6.57 -8.03 1.86
C ILE A 12 7.88 -7.91 1.06
N GLY A 13 8.91 -7.26 1.62
CA GLY A 13 10.18 -7.07 0.92
C GLY A 13 10.90 -8.39 0.65
N THR A 14 10.84 -9.33 1.57
CA THR A 14 11.39 -10.69 1.40
C THR A 14 10.67 -11.45 0.29
N ASP A 15 9.33 -11.41 0.28
CA ASP A 15 8.52 -12.05 -0.76
C ASP A 15 8.76 -11.43 -2.14
N VAL A 16 8.90 -10.10 -2.22
CA VAL A 16 9.23 -9.38 -3.47
C VAL A 16 10.57 -9.83 -4.03
N ILE A 17 11.62 -9.94 -3.17
CA ILE A 17 12.93 -10.43 -3.61
C ILE A 17 12.82 -11.86 -4.13
N ALA A 18 12.17 -12.74 -3.37
CA ALA A 18 12.00 -14.13 -3.77
C ALA A 18 11.28 -14.28 -5.12
N MET A 19 10.20 -13.52 -5.35
CA MET A 19 9.48 -13.52 -6.62
C MET A 19 10.34 -12.94 -7.76
N ALA A 20 11.09 -11.87 -7.51
CA ALA A 20 11.96 -11.26 -8.50
C ALA A 20 13.07 -12.23 -8.95
N GLU A 21 13.71 -12.94 -8.01
CA GLU A 21 14.75 -13.91 -8.30
C GLU A 21 14.22 -15.17 -9.00
N ASN A 22 13.03 -15.65 -8.61
CA ASN A 22 12.49 -16.91 -9.15
C ASN A 22 11.82 -16.74 -10.53
N GLU A 23 11.14 -15.62 -10.77
CA GLU A 23 10.28 -15.47 -11.95
C GLU A 23 10.78 -14.41 -12.96
N PHE A 24 11.65 -13.49 -12.53
CA PHE A 24 12.01 -12.30 -13.30
C PHE A 24 13.51 -11.98 -13.30
N ALA A 25 14.38 -12.93 -12.95
CA ALA A 25 15.82 -12.72 -12.83
C ALA A 25 16.50 -12.24 -14.15
N ASP A 26 15.88 -12.50 -15.29
CA ASP A 26 16.31 -12.04 -16.62
C ASP A 26 15.87 -10.59 -16.94
N ARG A 27 14.93 -10.02 -16.18
CA ARG A 27 14.29 -8.73 -16.46
C ARG A 27 14.36 -7.73 -15.33
N ILE A 28 14.58 -8.19 -14.08
CA ILE A 28 14.60 -7.37 -12.87
C ILE A 28 15.90 -7.59 -12.11
N GLU A 29 16.49 -6.51 -11.61
CA GLU A 29 17.63 -6.50 -10.70
C GLU A 29 17.28 -5.68 -9.45
N ILE A 30 17.74 -6.13 -8.27
CA ILE A 30 17.60 -5.38 -7.02
C ILE A 30 19.02 -5.02 -6.52
N PRO A 31 19.60 -3.89 -6.98
CA PRO A 31 20.98 -3.52 -6.65
C PRO A 31 21.15 -3.06 -5.20
N ALA A 32 20.11 -2.59 -4.54
CA ALA A 32 20.17 -2.11 -3.17
C ALA A 32 18.89 -2.32 -2.38
N VAL A 33 19.06 -2.59 -1.08
CA VAL A 33 17.99 -2.67 -0.08
C VAL A 33 18.33 -1.76 1.10
N LEU A 34 17.45 -0.83 1.44
CA LEU A 34 17.56 -0.03 2.66
C LEU A 34 16.82 -0.71 3.81
N VAL A 35 17.51 -0.91 4.93
CA VAL A 35 16.95 -1.48 6.16
C VAL A 35 17.10 -0.51 7.33
N ARG A 36 16.19 -0.56 8.31
CA ARG A 36 16.25 0.33 9.48
C ARG A 36 17.38 -0.07 10.44
N ARG A 37 17.65 -1.35 10.61
CA ARG A 37 18.71 -1.87 11.49
C ARG A 37 19.77 -2.52 10.64
N PRO A 38 21.07 -2.30 10.96
CA PRO A 38 22.14 -3.04 10.31
C PRO A 38 21.83 -4.54 10.42
N ARG A 39 21.95 -5.23 9.30
CA ARG A 39 22.02 -6.68 9.25
C ARG A 39 23.40 -6.99 8.68
N ASP A 40 24.01 -8.11 9.12
CA ASP A 40 25.17 -8.60 8.41
C ASP A 40 24.83 -8.63 6.93
N PRO A 41 25.73 -8.13 6.06
CA PRO A 41 25.49 -8.12 4.63
C PRO A 41 25.51 -9.57 4.12
N ALA A 42 24.44 -10.31 4.41
CA ALA A 42 24.11 -11.50 3.67
C ALA A 42 23.85 -11.01 2.24
N THR A 43 24.83 -11.14 1.39
CA THR A 43 24.78 -10.79 -0.02
C THR A 43 23.70 -11.63 -0.66
N ILE A 44 22.49 -11.07 -0.77
CA ILE A 44 21.50 -11.60 -1.67
C ILE A 44 22.02 -11.22 -3.05
N ASN A 45 22.57 -12.19 -3.79
CA ASN A 45 22.98 -12.09 -5.20
C ASN A 45 23.35 -10.69 -5.72
N ARG A 46 24.46 -10.09 -5.28
CA ARG A 46 24.96 -8.75 -5.68
C ARG A 46 24.17 -7.56 -5.13
N THR A 47 23.23 -7.76 -4.24
CA THR A 47 22.43 -6.69 -3.61
C THR A 47 23.19 -6.07 -2.44
N VAL A 48 23.30 -4.75 -2.41
CA VAL A 48 23.85 -4.01 -1.25
C VAL A 48 22.74 -3.81 -0.23
N ILE A 49 22.87 -4.41 0.96
CA ILE A 49 21.98 -4.15 2.09
C ILE A 49 22.64 -3.12 3.00
N THR A 50 21.97 -1.99 3.22
CA THR A 50 22.52 -0.88 4.02
C THR A 50 21.43 -0.23 4.87
N ASN A 51 21.83 0.44 5.95
CA ASN A 51 20.97 1.33 6.74
C ASN A 51 21.26 2.81 6.47
N ASP A 52 22.20 3.10 5.59
CA ASP A 52 22.54 4.45 5.14
C ASP A 52 21.84 4.75 3.80
N PHE A 53 20.99 5.80 3.82
CA PHE A 53 20.21 6.18 2.66
C PHE A 53 21.08 6.69 1.50
N ASP A 54 22.18 7.36 1.77
CA ASP A 54 23.03 7.90 0.70
C ASP A 54 23.79 6.79 -0.02
N THR A 55 24.28 5.78 0.72
CA THR A 55 24.83 4.54 0.14
C THR A 55 23.79 3.80 -0.71
N PHE A 56 22.56 3.62 -0.21
CA PHE A 56 21.45 3.05 -0.96
C PHE A 56 21.17 3.86 -2.23
N PHE A 57 21.03 5.18 -2.07
CA PHE A 57 20.64 6.07 -3.15
C PHE A 57 21.73 6.30 -4.19
N SER A 58 23.01 6.02 -3.87
CA SER A 58 24.11 6.04 -4.83
C SER A 58 24.02 4.95 -5.88
N LYS A 59 23.23 3.90 -5.65
CA LYS A 59 23.03 2.84 -6.63
C LYS A 59 22.09 3.29 -7.74
N GLU A 60 22.42 2.93 -8.96
CA GLU A 60 21.55 3.18 -10.09
C GLU A 60 20.26 2.36 -9.97
N THR A 61 19.13 3.05 -9.97
CA THR A 61 17.79 2.43 -9.89
C THR A 61 16.83 3.22 -10.78
N ASP A 62 15.95 2.50 -11.44
CA ASP A 62 14.89 3.07 -12.29
C ASP A 62 13.61 3.28 -11.47
N LEU A 63 13.37 2.37 -10.52
CA LEU A 63 12.25 2.35 -9.60
C LEU A 63 12.74 2.21 -8.16
N ILE A 64 12.18 2.99 -7.25
CA ILE A 64 12.29 2.75 -5.81
C ILE A 64 10.95 2.20 -5.31
N LEU A 65 10.97 1.00 -4.73
CA LEU A 65 9.83 0.33 -4.13
C LEU A 65 9.86 0.46 -2.62
N GLU A 66 8.81 1.04 -2.04
CA GLU A 66 8.68 1.22 -0.59
C GLU A 66 7.71 0.18 0.01
N VAL A 67 8.22 -0.60 0.97
CA VAL A 67 7.50 -1.60 1.77
C VAL A 67 7.93 -1.56 3.26
N ALA A 68 8.32 -0.38 3.74
CA ALA A 68 8.95 -0.21 5.07
C ALA A 68 8.04 0.49 6.09
N GLY A 69 7.13 1.37 5.64
CA GLY A 69 6.21 2.12 6.50
C GLY A 69 6.17 3.63 6.22
N HIS A 70 5.18 4.30 6.79
CA HIS A 70 4.88 5.72 6.54
C HIS A 70 6.09 6.64 6.73
N SER A 71 6.89 6.43 7.79
CA SER A 71 8.08 7.26 8.05
C SER A 71 9.10 7.23 6.92
N THR A 72 9.20 6.12 6.19
CA THR A 72 10.09 6.01 5.03
C THR A 72 9.61 6.87 3.86
N VAL A 73 8.31 6.88 3.63
CA VAL A 73 7.68 7.77 2.62
C VAL A 73 7.90 9.24 3.00
N GLN A 74 7.67 9.60 4.27
CA GLN A 74 7.85 10.95 4.80
C GLN A 74 9.29 11.45 4.65
N ASN A 75 10.27 10.60 4.96
CA ASN A 75 11.67 10.99 4.97
C ASN A 75 12.29 11.06 3.57
N TYR A 76 11.86 10.19 2.65
CA TYR A 76 12.60 9.99 1.39
C TYR A 76 11.77 10.20 0.12
N GLY A 77 10.43 10.19 0.18
CA GLY A 77 9.57 10.19 -1.00
C GLY A 77 9.81 11.40 -1.91
N GLU A 78 9.82 12.61 -1.35
CA GLU A 78 10.09 13.83 -2.13
C GLU A 78 11.49 13.81 -2.78
N ARG A 79 12.52 13.36 -2.04
CA ARG A 79 13.90 13.29 -2.52
C ARG A 79 14.04 12.30 -3.69
N ILE A 80 13.39 11.13 -3.59
CA ILE A 80 13.38 10.10 -4.63
C ILE A 80 12.79 10.66 -5.92
N LEU A 81 11.59 11.24 -5.83
CA LEU A 81 10.89 11.80 -6.97
C LEU A 81 11.63 12.99 -7.60
N LYS A 82 12.21 13.90 -6.79
CA LYS A 82 13.05 15.00 -7.28
C LYS A 82 14.26 14.53 -8.09
N ALA A 83 14.80 13.37 -7.80
CA ALA A 83 15.92 12.79 -8.52
C ALA A 83 15.53 12.08 -9.83
N GLY A 84 14.25 12.16 -10.22
CA GLY A 84 13.76 11.56 -11.46
C GLY A 84 13.59 10.03 -11.39
N ARG A 85 13.51 9.44 -10.18
CA ARG A 85 13.27 8.01 -10.00
C ARG A 85 11.81 7.76 -9.72
N ASP A 86 11.21 6.79 -10.40
CA ASP A 86 9.85 6.33 -10.10
C ASP A 86 9.78 5.83 -8.67
N PHE A 87 8.69 6.16 -7.99
CA PHE A 87 8.49 5.79 -6.58
C PHE A 87 7.18 5.03 -6.40
N MET A 88 7.27 3.73 -6.13
CA MET A 88 6.12 2.87 -5.83
C MET A 88 5.96 2.75 -4.33
N VAL A 89 4.76 3.05 -3.81
CA VAL A 89 4.48 3.17 -2.39
C VAL A 89 3.38 2.20 -1.97
N THR A 90 3.66 1.32 -1.00
CA THR A 90 2.64 0.49 -0.35
C THR A 90 2.12 1.12 0.94
N SER A 91 2.91 1.97 1.58
CA SER A 91 2.52 2.68 2.81
C SER A 91 1.72 3.96 2.49
N VAL A 92 0.65 3.78 1.71
CA VAL A 92 -0.18 4.86 1.12
C VAL A 92 -0.81 5.75 2.19
N GLY A 93 -1.02 5.23 3.41
CA GLY A 93 -1.49 6.00 4.55
C GLY A 93 -0.61 7.22 4.91
N ALA A 94 0.65 7.25 4.50
CA ALA A 94 1.49 8.43 4.64
C ALA A 94 0.91 9.66 3.90
N PHE A 95 0.14 9.45 2.84
CA PHE A 95 -0.48 10.50 2.03
C PHE A 95 -1.81 11.03 2.58
N THR A 96 -2.18 10.62 3.78
CA THR A 96 -3.21 11.32 4.55
C THR A 96 -2.71 12.69 5.05
N ASP A 97 -1.40 12.91 5.04
CA ASP A 97 -0.77 14.23 5.10
C ASP A 97 -0.79 14.85 3.70
N ASP A 98 -1.72 15.80 3.47
CA ASP A 98 -1.84 16.52 2.21
C ASP A 98 -0.57 17.28 1.83
N THR A 99 0.16 17.80 2.80
CA THR A 99 1.41 18.53 2.56
C THR A 99 2.45 17.61 1.95
N LEU A 100 2.63 16.42 2.51
CA LEU A 100 3.53 15.40 1.98
C LEU A 100 3.09 14.96 0.58
N TYR A 101 1.79 14.67 0.41
CA TYR A 101 1.25 14.22 -0.87
C TYR A 101 1.49 15.24 -1.98
N GLN A 102 1.18 16.52 -1.72
CA GLN A 102 1.41 17.61 -2.67
C GLN A 102 2.90 17.84 -2.98
N LYS A 103 3.79 17.71 -2.00
CA LYS A 103 5.25 17.76 -2.23
C LYS A 103 5.70 16.64 -3.17
N CYS A 104 5.23 15.42 -2.96
CA CYS A 104 5.55 14.28 -3.82
C CYS A 104 5.02 14.49 -5.26
N ILE A 105 3.77 14.94 -5.43
CA ILE A 105 3.20 15.25 -6.75
C ILE A 105 4.04 16.32 -7.48
N LYS A 106 4.33 17.43 -6.82
CA LYS A 106 5.13 18.52 -7.42
C LYS A 106 6.55 18.05 -7.82
N ALA A 107 7.16 17.22 -6.95
CA ALA A 107 8.47 16.64 -7.24
C ALA A 107 8.43 15.72 -8.47
N ALA A 108 7.41 14.85 -8.56
CA ALA A 108 7.19 13.96 -9.69
C ALA A 108 6.97 14.74 -10.99
N GLN A 109 6.08 15.77 -10.97
CA GLN A 109 5.81 16.62 -12.13
C GLN A 109 7.05 17.37 -12.63
N ALA A 110 7.88 17.87 -11.71
CA ALA A 110 9.07 18.65 -12.05
C ALA A 110 10.19 17.77 -12.66
N SER A 111 10.30 16.52 -12.25
CA SER A 111 11.38 15.62 -12.67
C SER A 111 10.97 14.66 -13.80
N GLY A 112 9.66 14.51 -14.07
CA GLY A 112 9.13 13.49 -14.97
C GLY A 112 9.03 12.09 -14.36
N ALA A 113 9.37 11.92 -13.07
CA ALA A 113 9.19 10.68 -12.34
C ALA A 113 7.70 10.42 -12.03
N ARG A 114 7.35 9.18 -11.71
CA ARG A 114 5.99 8.77 -11.36
C ARG A 114 5.89 8.37 -9.89
N LEU A 115 4.88 8.87 -9.20
CA LEU A 115 4.41 8.30 -7.94
C LEU A 115 3.41 7.19 -8.27
N ILE A 116 3.72 5.95 -7.90
CA ILE A 116 2.95 4.75 -8.25
C ILE A 116 2.34 4.17 -6.99
N ILE A 117 1.02 4.01 -6.99
CA ILE A 117 0.27 3.37 -5.92
C ILE A 117 -0.29 2.05 -6.47
N PRO A 118 0.30 0.89 -6.12
CA PRO A 118 -0.21 -0.40 -6.55
C PRO A 118 -1.49 -0.75 -5.79
N SER A 119 -2.27 -1.67 -6.32
CA SER A 119 -3.45 -2.18 -5.61
C SER A 119 -3.13 -2.85 -4.27
N ALA A 120 -1.94 -3.37 -4.09
CA ALA A 120 -1.43 -3.92 -2.83
C ALA A 120 -2.45 -4.79 -2.05
N GLY A 121 -2.98 -4.28 -0.95
CA GLY A 121 -3.94 -4.99 -0.08
C GLY A 121 -5.41 -4.70 -0.40
N ILE A 122 -5.72 -4.09 -1.53
CA ILE A 122 -7.10 -3.81 -1.99
C ILE A 122 -7.18 -3.84 -3.51
N GLY A 123 -8.08 -4.63 -4.04
CA GLY A 123 -8.35 -4.72 -5.48
C GLY A 123 -9.19 -3.58 -6.03
N SER A 124 -9.52 -3.65 -7.32
CA SER A 124 -10.49 -2.75 -7.99
C SER A 124 -10.10 -1.26 -8.06
N LEU A 125 -8.85 -0.88 -7.77
CA LEU A 125 -8.41 0.53 -7.87
C LEU A 125 -8.42 1.04 -9.33
N ASP A 126 -8.15 0.19 -10.31
CA ASP A 126 -8.25 0.48 -11.73
C ASP A 126 -9.68 0.81 -12.14
N THR A 127 -10.66 0.00 -11.72
CA THR A 127 -12.09 0.24 -11.97
C THR A 127 -12.57 1.53 -11.30
N LEU A 128 -12.15 1.76 -10.05
CA LEU A 128 -12.50 2.97 -9.31
C LEU A 128 -11.90 4.23 -9.96
N SER A 129 -10.64 4.16 -10.39
CA SER A 129 -9.97 5.25 -11.10
C SER A 129 -10.64 5.55 -12.44
N ALA A 130 -11.05 4.52 -13.19
CA ALA A 130 -11.82 4.69 -14.42
C ALA A 130 -13.17 5.36 -14.14
N ALA A 131 -13.87 4.94 -13.10
CA ALA A 131 -15.14 5.55 -12.68
C ALA A 131 -14.96 7.01 -12.25
N ALA A 132 -13.84 7.36 -11.62
CA ALA A 132 -13.51 8.73 -11.22
C ALA A 132 -13.34 9.67 -12.43
N VAL A 133 -12.83 9.19 -13.56
CA VAL A 133 -12.75 9.98 -14.81
C VAL A 133 -14.14 10.38 -15.31
N GLY A 134 -15.12 9.48 -15.17
CA GLY A 134 -16.51 9.73 -15.59
C GLY A 134 -17.35 10.52 -14.57
N GLY A 135 -16.85 10.72 -13.38
CA GLY A 135 -17.52 11.40 -12.26
C GLY A 135 -18.21 10.44 -11.30
N LEU A 136 -17.66 10.37 -10.10
CA LEU A 136 -18.19 9.63 -8.96
C LEU A 136 -19.17 10.49 -8.16
N LYS A 137 -20.26 9.86 -7.70
CA LYS A 137 -21.25 10.43 -6.78
C LYS A 137 -20.96 10.03 -5.34
N SER A 138 -20.66 8.76 -5.13
CA SER A 138 -20.34 8.21 -3.80
C SER A 138 -19.32 7.08 -3.90
N VAL A 139 -18.49 6.97 -2.85
CA VAL A 139 -17.60 5.83 -2.60
C VAL A 139 -17.72 5.48 -1.13
N HIS A 140 -18.04 4.23 -0.84
CA HIS A 140 -18.10 3.69 0.52
C HIS A 140 -17.20 2.46 0.60
N MET A 141 -16.25 2.50 1.51
CA MET A 141 -15.39 1.37 1.84
C MET A 141 -15.78 0.77 3.18
N ILE A 142 -15.84 -0.56 3.25
CA ILE A 142 -16.08 -1.32 4.48
C ILE A 142 -14.89 -2.24 4.70
N VAL A 143 -14.35 -2.23 5.91
CA VAL A 143 -13.23 -3.10 6.33
C VAL A 143 -13.71 -3.93 7.50
N ARG A 144 -13.63 -5.27 7.35
CA ARG A 144 -13.99 -6.23 8.38
C ARG A 144 -12.78 -7.07 8.73
N LYS A 145 -12.50 -7.23 10.01
CA LYS A 145 -11.47 -8.11 10.53
C LYS A 145 -11.93 -8.72 11.84
N ASP A 146 -11.39 -9.88 12.16
CA ASP A 146 -11.53 -10.50 13.48
C ASP A 146 -11.22 -9.48 14.60
N PRO A 147 -11.95 -9.49 15.73
CA PRO A 147 -11.73 -8.57 16.85
C PRO A 147 -10.28 -8.51 17.32
N SER A 148 -9.54 -9.63 17.29
CA SER A 148 -8.14 -9.67 17.70
C SER A 148 -7.20 -8.79 16.84
N ALA A 149 -7.58 -8.48 15.61
CA ALA A 149 -6.81 -7.59 14.73
C ALA A 149 -6.85 -6.12 15.17
N TRP A 150 -7.76 -5.77 16.06
CA TRP A 150 -7.98 -4.42 16.57
C TRP A 150 -7.35 -4.16 17.93
N HIS A 151 -6.70 -5.16 18.56
CA HIS A 151 -5.93 -4.96 19.78
C HIS A 151 -4.77 -4.00 19.57
N GLY A 152 -4.54 -3.14 20.57
CA GLY A 152 -3.55 -2.05 20.50
C GLY A 152 -3.98 -0.87 19.62
N THR A 153 -5.27 -0.78 19.26
CA THR A 153 -5.83 0.35 18.51
C THR A 153 -6.82 1.16 19.37
N HIS A 154 -7.32 2.27 18.81
CA HIS A 154 -8.35 3.08 19.47
C HIS A 154 -9.63 2.28 19.81
N ALA A 155 -9.92 1.22 19.09
CA ALA A 155 -11.09 0.37 19.39
C ALA A 155 -11.11 -0.19 20.81
N GLU A 156 -9.96 -0.56 21.38
CA GLU A 156 -9.88 -1.06 22.77
C GLU A 156 -10.28 -0.02 23.83
N THR A 157 -10.24 1.26 23.48
CA THR A 157 -10.68 2.32 24.41
C THR A 157 -12.19 2.47 24.48
N LEU A 158 -12.90 1.91 23.49
CA LEU A 158 -14.36 2.07 23.31
C LEU A 158 -15.11 0.75 23.50
N PHE A 159 -14.46 -0.38 23.21
CA PHE A 159 -15.09 -1.72 23.19
C PHE A 159 -14.22 -2.74 23.93
N ASP A 160 -14.86 -3.65 24.65
CA ASP A 160 -14.18 -4.88 25.09
C ASP A 160 -14.18 -5.87 23.91
N LEU A 161 -13.10 -5.84 23.15
CA LEU A 161 -12.97 -6.66 21.94
C LEU A 161 -13.02 -8.18 22.18
N ASN A 162 -12.76 -8.63 23.43
CA ASN A 162 -12.79 -10.05 23.78
C ASN A 162 -14.20 -10.53 24.12
N SER A 163 -15.13 -9.62 24.38
CA SER A 163 -16.51 -9.95 24.78
C SER A 163 -17.54 -9.69 23.68
N LEU A 164 -17.08 -9.34 22.46
CA LEU A 164 -18.00 -9.15 21.34
C LEU A 164 -18.62 -10.49 20.92
N GLU A 165 -19.94 -10.53 20.88
CA GLU A 165 -20.73 -11.71 20.49
C GLU A 165 -21.23 -11.64 19.03
N GLU A 166 -21.21 -10.43 18.43
CA GLU A 166 -21.67 -10.18 17.08
C GLU A 166 -20.80 -9.15 16.36
N PRO A 167 -20.82 -9.09 15.00
CA PRO A 167 -20.11 -8.08 14.24
C PRO A 167 -20.47 -6.66 14.69
N THR A 168 -19.48 -5.91 15.14
CA THR A 168 -19.65 -4.59 15.76
C THR A 168 -18.96 -3.51 14.96
N VAL A 169 -19.68 -2.45 14.59
CA VAL A 169 -19.09 -1.25 13.95
C VAL A 169 -18.27 -0.51 14.99
N ILE A 170 -16.96 -0.43 14.77
CA ILE A 170 -16.02 0.24 15.68
C ILE A 170 -15.59 1.62 15.17
N PHE A 171 -15.92 1.95 13.91
CA PHE A 171 -15.69 3.28 13.34
C PHE A 171 -16.60 3.54 12.12
N GLU A 172 -17.16 4.74 12.04
CA GLU A 172 -17.76 5.31 10.84
C GLU A 172 -17.29 6.76 10.69
N GLY A 173 -16.86 7.11 9.47
CA GLY A 173 -16.36 8.44 9.16
C GLY A 173 -15.68 8.50 7.80
N THR A 174 -14.73 9.40 7.67
CA THR A 174 -13.89 9.54 6.50
C THR A 174 -12.57 8.76 6.66
N PRO A 175 -11.89 8.35 5.58
CA PRO A 175 -10.54 7.80 5.65
C PRO A 175 -9.54 8.71 6.34
N ARG A 176 -9.69 10.02 6.28
CA ARG A 176 -8.82 10.96 7.02
C ARG A 176 -9.00 10.83 8.53
N GLU A 177 -10.23 10.79 9.01
CA GLU A 177 -10.55 10.58 10.43
C GLU A 177 -10.10 9.19 10.89
N GLY A 178 -10.36 8.16 10.09
CA GLY A 178 -9.91 6.80 10.34
C GLY A 178 -8.39 6.68 10.43
N ALA A 179 -7.64 7.44 9.65
CA ALA A 179 -6.18 7.46 9.70
C ALA A 179 -5.62 7.97 11.04
N ALA A 180 -6.29 8.94 11.66
CA ALA A 180 -5.90 9.47 12.95
C ALA A 180 -6.08 8.45 14.09
N LEU A 181 -7.14 7.62 14.02
CA LEU A 181 -7.52 6.67 15.05
C LEU A 181 -6.93 5.27 14.84
N TYR A 182 -6.73 4.87 13.59
CA TYR A 182 -6.27 3.53 13.17
C TYR A 182 -5.08 3.59 12.21
N PRO A 183 -3.95 4.23 12.55
CA PRO A 183 -2.86 4.52 11.61
C PRO A 183 -2.23 3.28 10.96
N GLN A 184 -2.35 2.10 11.59
CA GLN A 184 -1.82 0.84 11.05
C GLN A 184 -2.74 0.17 10.02
N ASN A 185 -3.99 0.66 9.87
CA ASN A 185 -5.01 0.07 9.00
C ASN A 185 -5.44 0.99 7.86
N VAL A 186 -4.74 2.11 7.66
CA VAL A 186 -5.16 3.20 6.79
C VAL A 186 -4.71 3.06 5.33
N ASN A 187 -3.71 2.22 5.02
CA ASN A 187 -3.12 2.15 3.67
C ASN A 187 -4.17 1.86 2.59
N ILE A 188 -5.05 0.88 2.82
CA ILE A 188 -6.08 0.50 1.84
C ILE A 188 -7.14 1.58 1.67
N SER A 189 -7.60 2.21 2.75
CA SER A 189 -8.60 3.28 2.68
C SER A 189 -8.03 4.56 2.05
N ALA A 190 -6.75 4.86 2.28
CA ALA A 190 -6.05 5.93 1.58
C ALA A 190 -5.94 5.64 0.08
N ALA A 191 -5.57 4.41 -0.32
CA ALA A 191 -5.49 4.03 -1.73
C ALA A 191 -6.85 4.14 -2.44
N VAL A 192 -7.93 3.63 -1.84
CA VAL A 192 -9.30 3.76 -2.36
C VAL A 192 -9.70 5.24 -2.48
N SER A 193 -9.36 6.05 -1.48
CA SER A 193 -9.67 7.49 -1.50
C SER A 193 -8.96 8.22 -2.62
N LEU A 194 -7.65 7.96 -2.79
CA LEU A 194 -6.85 8.61 -3.83
C LEU A 194 -7.24 8.16 -5.24
N ALA A 195 -7.72 6.92 -5.40
CA ALA A 195 -8.27 6.42 -6.66
C ALA A 195 -9.67 6.97 -6.96
N GLY A 196 -10.42 7.40 -5.94
CA GLY A 196 -11.83 7.80 -6.03
C GLY A 196 -12.09 9.27 -5.72
N LEU A 197 -12.83 9.53 -4.63
CA LEU A 197 -13.34 10.87 -4.26
C LEU A 197 -12.42 11.67 -3.33
N GLY A 198 -11.27 11.15 -2.96
CA GLY A 198 -10.38 11.73 -1.96
C GLY A 198 -10.74 11.36 -0.53
N LEU A 199 -9.84 11.75 0.39
CA LEU A 199 -9.86 11.33 1.80
C LEU A 199 -11.05 11.87 2.60
N ASP A 200 -11.63 12.99 2.18
CA ASP A 200 -12.68 13.70 2.93
C ASP A 200 -14.10 13.44 2.41
N LYS A 201 -14.22 12.81 1.21
CA LYS A 201 -15.51 12.52 0.58
C LYS A 201 -15.80 11.02 0.46
N THR A 202 -14.81 10.18 0.61
CA THR A 202 -14.99 8.73 0.72
C THR A 202 -15.53 8.41 2.11
N ARG A 203 -16.52 7.52 2.21
CA ARG A 203 -17.01 6.98 3.48
C ARG A 203 -16.23 5.74 3.84
N LEU A 204 -15.89 5.60 5.11
CA LEU A 204 -15.22 4.43 5.67
C LEU A 204 -16.03 3.88 6.86
N THR A 205 -16.32 2.58 6.84
CA THR A 205 -16.84 1.82 7.97
C THR A 205 -15.84 0.73 8.35
N ILE A 206 -15.51 0.62 9.63
CA ILE A 206 -14.64 -0.42 10.16
C ILE A 206 -15.45 -1.29 11.13
N ILE A 207 -15.37 -2.60 10.95
CA ILE A 207 -16.13 -3.58 11.72
C ILE A 207 -15.17 -4.58 12.37
N ALA A 208 -15.29 -4.77 13.68
CA ALA A 208 -14.78 -5.93 14.40
C ALA A 208 -15.79 -7.06 14.18
N ASP A 209 -15.42 -8.07 13.42
CA ASP A 209 -16.34 -9.09 12.91
C ASP A 209 -16.00 -10.44 13.52
N THR A 210 -16.89 -10.93 14.40
CA THR A 210 -16.75 -12.20 15.13
C THR A 210 -16.93 -13.44 14.26
N ASP A 211 -17.49 -13.27 13.06
CA ASP A 211 -17.86 -14.38 12.18
C ASP A 211 -16.75 -14.74 11.16
N ILE A 212 -15.63 -14.00 11.18
CA ILE A 212 -14.53 -14.20 10.23
C ILE A 212 -13.18 -14.32 10.95
N ASP A 213 -12.26 -15.06 10.33
CA ASP A 213 -10.85 -15.18 10.70
C ASP A 213 -9.89 -14.58 9.64
N THR A 214 -10.45 -13.90 8.66
CA THR A 214 -9.78 -13.32 7.49
C THR A 214 -9.90 -11.80 7.49
N HIS A 215 -9.42 -11.15 6.43
CA HIS A 215 -9.69 -9.73 6.19
C HIS A 215 -10.68 -9.60 5.02
N VAL A 216 -11.84 -9.01 5.28
CA VAL A 216 -12.82 -8.69 4.24
C VAL A 216 -12.80 -7.20 3.98
N CYS A 217 -12.66 -6.84 2.69
CA CYS A 217 -12.72 -5.46 2.24
C CYS A 217 -13.77 -5.32 1.14
N GLU A 218 -14.63 -4.32 1.27
CA GLU A 218 -15.69 -4.03 0.30
C GLU A 218 -15.57 -2.59 -0.19
N ILE A 219 -15.85 -2.37 -1.48
CA ILE A 219 -15.97 -1.04 -2.10
C ILE A 219 -17.32 -0.98 -2.81
N HIS A 220 -18.12 0.00 -2.47
CA HIS A 220 -19.36 0.34 -3.16
C HIS A 220 -19.21 1.73 -3.78
N ALA A 221 -19.38 1.84 -5.08
CA ALA A 221 -19.26 3.12 -5.79
C ALA A 221 -20.44 3.37 -6.73
N GLU A 222 -20.86 4.61 -6.80
CA GLU A 222 -21.92 5.10 -7.70
C GLU A 222 -21.45 6.35 -8.43
N GLY A 223 -21.92 6.50 -9.66
CA GLY A 223 -21.59 7.66 -10.48
C GLY A 223 -22.32 7.65 -11.81
N SER A 224 -21.84 8.44 -12.76
CA SER A 224 -22.42 8.49 -14.12
C SER A 224 -22.35 7.17 -14.87
N PHE A 225 -21.40 6.31 -14.52
CA PHE A 225 -21.21 4.95 -15.08
C PHE A 225 -22.25 3.94 -14.58
N GLY A 226 -23.06 4.28 -13.57
CA GLY A 226 -23.93 3.36 -12.82
C GLY A 226 -23.39 3.10 -11.42
N SER A 227 -23.35 1.83 -11.02
CA SER A 227 -22.79 1.40 -9.73
C SER A 227 -22.02 0.11 -9.87
N TYR A 228 -21.04 -0.10 -8.98
CA TYR A 228 -20.42 -1.42 -8.78
C TYR A 228 -20.21 -1.70 -7.29
N SER A 229 -20.14 -2.99 -6.97
CA SER A 229 -19.70 -3.49 -5.68
C SER A 229 -18.56 -4.46 -5.89
N PHE A 230 -17.48 -4.25 -5.15
CA PHE A 230 -16.33 -5.16 -5.09
C PHE A 230 -16.21 -5.70 -3.68
N SER A 231 -15.93 -6.99 -3.53
CA SER A 231 -15.65 -7.62 -2.24
C SER A 231 -14.51 -8.59 -2.39
N GLU A 232 -13.60 -8.56 -1.45
CA GLU A 232 -12.50 -9.52 -1.37
C GLU A 232 -12.38 -10.08 0.05
N ASN A 233 -12.07 -11.37 0.14
CA ASN A 233 -11.80 -12.07 1.37
C ASN A 233 -10.36 -12.57 1.34
N LEU A 234 -9.48 -11.93 2.13
CA LEU A 234 -8.04 -12.09 2.05
C LEU A 234 -7.51 -12.98 3.17
N ALA A 235 -6.76 -14.01 2.80
CA ALA A 235 -5.99 -14.79 3.75
C ALA A 235 -4.92 -13.91 4.40
N VAL A 236 -4.79 -14.03 5.71
CA VAL A 236 -3.80 -13.32 6.51
C VAL A 236 -2.41 -13.92 6.29
N ALA A 237 -1.38 -13.09 6.20
CA ALA A 237 -0.01 -13.57 6.09
C ALA A 237 0.45 -14.22 7.41
N GLU A 238 1.08 -15.40 7.33
CA GLU A 238 1.51 -16.17 8.51
C GLU A 238 2.52 -15.42 9.39
N THR A 239 3.41 -14.65 8.74
CA THR A 239 4.47 -13.88 9.40
C THR A 239 4.00 -12.53 9.93
N ASN A 240 2.84 -12.01 9.46
CA ASN A 240 2.27 -10.74 9.89
C ASN A 240 0.75 -10.71 9.70
N ARG A 241 0.01 -10.99 10.77
CA ARG A 241 -1.46 -11.02 10.76
C ARG A 241 -2.14 -9.68 10.38
N LYS A 242 -1.39 -8.59 10.30
CA LYS A 242 -1.90 -7.28 9.87
C LYS A 242 -1.82 -7.09 8.34
N THR A 243 -1.19 -8.02 7.59
CA THR A 243 -0.94 -7.93 6.15
C THR A 243 -1.57 -9.11 5.42
N GLY A 244 -2.32 -8.86 4.37
CA GLY A 244 -2.83 -9.91 3.48
C GLY A 244 -1.70 -10.50 2.61
N LYS A 245 -1.77 -11.80 2.32
CA LYS A 245 -0.79 -12.49 1.44
C LYS A 245 -0.71 -11.88 0.03
N ILE A 246 -1.77 -11.26 -0.45
CA ILE A 246 -1.86 -10.67 -1.79
C ILE A 246 -0.95 -9.45 -2.00
N VAL A 247 -0.50 -8.79 -0.94
CA VAL A 247 0.22 -7.50 -1.05
C VAL A 247 1.48 -7.62 -1.90
N ALA A 248 2.35 -8.59 -1.60
CA ALA A 248 3.57 -8.80 -2.39
C ALA A 248 3.26 -9.21 -3.84
N MET A 249 2.22 -10.02 -4.05
CA MET A 249 1.77 -10.45 -5.38
C MET A 249 1.30 -9.26 -6.21
N ALA A 250 0.51 -8.35 -5.62
CA ALA A 250 0.00 -7.17 -6.31
C ALA A 250 1.11 -6.16 -6.64
N VAL A 251 2.09 -5.99 -5.73
CA VAL A 251 3.31 -5.21 -6.00
C VAL A 251 4.06 -5.81 -7.19
N MET A 252 4.32 -7.12 -7.17
CA MET A 252 5.03 -7.79 -8.26
C MET A 252 4.23 -7.84 -9.56
N LYS A 253 2.88 -7.86 -9.53
CA LYS A 253 2.04 -7.64 -10.71
C LYS A 253 2.34 -6.29 -11.35
N THR A 254 2.41 -5.23 -10.56
CA THR A 254 2.70 -3.88 -11.07
C THR A 254 4.12 -3.79 -11.64
N VAL A 255 5.11 -4.35 -10.95
CA VAL A 255 6.49 -4.46 -11.44
C VAL A 255 6.56 -5.26 -12.74
N ARG A 256 5.88 -6.41 -12.82
CA ARG A 256 5.79 -7.24 -14.04
C ARG A 256 5.27 -6.45 -15.23
N GLN A 257 4.26 -5.59 -15.03
CA GLN A 257 3.71 -4.77 -16.10
C GLN A 257 4.73 -3.77 -16.67
N MET A 258 5.70 -3.30 -15.86
CA MET A 258 6.75 -2.40 -16.33
C MET A 258 7.77 -3.08 -17.26
N VAL A 259 7.87 -4.41 -17.21
CA VAL A 259 8.82 -5.22 -18.01
C VAL A 259 8.14 -6.18 -18.99
N SER A 260 6.81 -6.11 -19.09
CA SER A 260 5.99 -6.98 -19.96
C SER A 260 5.57 -6.24 -21.22
N PRO A 261 5.53 -6.92 -22.38
CA PRO A 261 4.92 -6.36 -23.59
C PRO A 261 3.38 -6.31 -23.53
N VAL A 262 2.76 -6.98 -22.54
CA VAL A 262 1.31 -7.01 -22.34
C VAL A 262 0.97 -6.46 -20.97
N ILE A 263 0.08 -5.46 -20.93
CA ILE A 263 -0.38 -4.79 -19.73
C ILE A 263 -1.88 -5.07 -19.59
N ILE A 264 -2.29 -5.50 -18.38
CA ILE A 264 -3.70 -5.84 -18.08
C ILE A 264 -4.09 -5.18 -16.76
N GLY A 265 -5.19 -4.40 -16.76
CA GLY A 265 -5.73 -3.73 -15.58
C GLY A 265 -4.72 -2.72 -15.00
N VAL A 266 -4.48 -1.65 -15.71
CA VAL A 266 -3.63 -0.52 -15.30
C VAL A 266 -4.45 0.55 -14.64
#